data_9bf1a79a18d790aabc7eece0515b175c
#
_entry.id   9bf1a79a18d790aabc7eece0515b175c
#
_cell.length_a   1.000
_cell.length_b   1.000
_cell.length_c   1.000
_cell.angle_alpha   90.00
_cell.angle_beta   90.00
_cell.angle_gamma   90.00
#
_symmetry.space_group_name_H-M   'P 1'
#
loop_
_entity.id
_entity.type
_entity.pdbx_description
1 polymer ?
#
loop_
_entity_poly.entity_id
_entity_poly.type
_entity_poly.pdbx_seq_one_letter_code
_entity_poly.pdbx_strand_id
1 'polypeptide(L)'
;MVTAPHDADWQQRYADKVETAVQAVRRIRHGSRVFIGSGAGEPQSLVQALAARENLDDAEIVHIMTLGVAPYTEPRFDGRFRHNAFFIGANTRAAVAEGRADYTSIFLS
;
A
#
# COMPACT_ATOMS: atom_id res chain seq x y z
N MET A 1 -17.02 33.18 13.91
CA MET A 1 -16.48 32.16 13.00
C MET A 1 -17.30 30.89 13.16
N VAL A 2 -18.00 30.53 12.12
CA VAL A 2 -18.80 29.30 12.13
C VAL A 2 -17.86 28.15 11.77
N THR A 3 -17.52 27.37 12.77
CA THR A 3 -16.96 26.05 12.49
C THR A 3 -18.09 25.20 11.93
N ALA A 4 -17.88 24.63 10.75
CA ALA A 4 -18.77 23.61 10.26
C ALA A 4 -18.98 22.58 11.38
N PRO A 5 -20.22 22.18 11.68
CA PRO A 5 -20.43 21.16 12.69
C PRO A 5 -19.60 19.94 12.31
N HIS A 6 -18.74 19.55 13.22
CA HIS A 6 -18.10 18.25 13.10
C HIS A 6 -19.25 17.26 13.00
N ASP A 7 -19.37 16.63 11.86
CA ASP A 7 -20.37 15.59 11.67
C ASP A 7 -20.00 14.41 12.57
N ALA A 8 -20.40 14.50 13.85
CA ALA A 8 -20.14 13.45 14.84
C ALA A 8 -20.82 12.12 14.46
N ASP A 9 -21.75 12.17 13.50
CA ASP A 9 -22.54 11.02 13.08
C ASP A 9 -21.97 10.32 11.84
N TRP A 10 -20.80 10.75 11.34
CA TRP A 10 -20.23 10.14 10.13
C TRP A 10 -20.03 8.63 10.29
N GLN A 11 -19.68 8.16 11.49
CA GLN A 11 -19.49 6.75 11.76
C GLN A 11 -20.78 5.95 11.60
N GLN A 12 -21.92 6.51 12.05
CA GLN A 12 -23.21 5.89 11.85
C GLN A 12 -23.67 5.98 10.40
N ARG A 13 -23.47 7.14 9.77
CA ARG A 13 -23.86 7.39 8.39
C ARG A 13 -23.18 6.46 7.39
N TYR A 14 -21.90 6.12 7.65
CA TYR A 14 -21.09 5.29 6.77
C TYR A 14 -20.76 3.93 7.38
N ALA A 15 -21.52 3.49 8.38
CA ALA A 15 -21.27 2.23 9.07
C ALA A 15 -21.25 1.02 8.12
N ASP A 16 -22.06 1.04 7.09
CA ASP A 16 -22.12 0.00 6.05
C ASP A 16 -20.88 -0.03 5.14
N LYS A 17 -20.08 1.03 5.18
CA LYS A 17 -18.84 1.16 4.38
C LYS A 17 -17.58 0.91 5.19
N VAL A 18 -17.73 0.78 6.50
CA VAL A 18 -16.58 0.54 7.40
C VAL A 18 -16.33 -0.96 7.48
N GLU A 19 -15.09 -1.35 7.25
CA GLU A 19 -14.68 -2.74 7.36
C GLU A 19 -13.26 -2.82 7.94
N THR A 20 -12.85 -4.01 8.37
CA THR A 20 -11.50 -4.22 8.87
C THR A 20 -10.48 -4.17 7.74
N ALA A 21 -9.20 -3.96 8.08
CA ALA A 21 -8.12 -3.98 7.10
C ALA A 21 -8.06 -5.33 6.37
N VAL A 22 -8.23 -6.43 7.09
CA VAL A 22 -8.23 -7.78 6.51
C VAL A 22 -9.36 -7.95 5.49
N GLN A 23 -10.56 -7.45 5.82
CA GLN A 23 -11.69 -7.50 4.88
C GLN A 23 -11.46 -6.62 3.66
N ALA A 24 -10.93 -5.42 3.86
CA ALA A 24 -10.70 -4.45 2.79
C ALA A 24 -9.71 -4.99 1.74
N VAL A 25 -8.61 -5.57 2.18
CA VAL A 25 -7.57 -6.08 1.25
C VAL A 25 -8.04 -7.31 0.47
N ARG A 26 -9.10 -7.98 0.89
CA ARG A 26 -9.68 -9.11 0.12
C ARG A 26 -10.20 -8.69 -1.26
N ARG A 27 -10.46 -7.42 -1.46
CA ARG A 27 -10.90 -6.87 -2.75
C ARG A 27 -9.80 -6.83 -3.79
N ILE A 28 -8.55 -6.88 -3.37
CA ILE A 28 -7.41 -6.93 -4.28
C ILE A 28 -7.36 -8.33 -4.88
N ARG A 29 -7.29 -8.37 -6.19
CA ARG A 29 -7.33 -9.61 -6.95
C ARG A 29 -5.94 -9.95 -7.48
N HIS A 30 -5.77 -11.19 -7.85
CA HIS A 30 -4.65 -11.66 -8.61
C HIS A 30 -4.42 -10.79 -9.85
N GLY A 31 -3.20 -10.37 -10.09
CA GLY A 31 -2.85 -9.46 -11.20
C GLY A 31 -3.18 -7.99 -10.98
N SER A 32 -3.66 -7.61 -9.78
CA SER A 32 -3.99 -6.22 -9.47
C SER A 32 -2.75 -5.34 -9.37
N ARG A 33 -2.93 -4.09 -9.75
CA ARG A 33 -1.96 -3.02 -9.45
C ARG A 33 -2.50 -2.18 -8.30
N VAL A 34 -1.72 -2.07 -7.22
CA VAL A 34 -2.12 -1.42 -5.98
C VAL A 34 -1.24 -0.20 -5.75
N PHE A 35 -1.85 0.98 -5.73
CA PHE A 35 -1.15 2.20 -5.36
C PHE A 35 -1.26 2.42 -3.84
N ILE A 36 -0.12 2.62 -3.18
CA ILE A 36 -0.05 2.92 -1.76
C ILE A 36 0.32 4.40 -1.60
N GLY A 37 -0.49 5.13 -0.83
CA GLY A 37 -0.22 6.53 -0.51
C GLY A 37 1.13 6.70 0.16
N SER A 38 1.81 7.80 -0.14
CA SER A 38 3.21 8.02 0.22
C SER A 38 3.39 8.76 1.53
N GLY A 39 4.60 8.65 2.10
CA GLY A 39 5.05 9.44 3.23
C GLY A 39 4.30 9.13 4.52
N ALA A 40 4.02 10.16 5.30
CA ALA A 40 3.36 10.03 6.60
C ALA A 40 1.90 9.57 6.51
N GLY A 41 1.27 9.72 5.36
CA GLY A 41 -0.10 9.26 5.10
C GLY A 41 -0.21 7.80 4.68
N GLU A 42 0.89 7.07 4.61
CA GLU A 42 0.88 5.67 4.22
C GLU A 42 0.03 4.82 5.19
N PRO A 43 -0.95 4.04 4.69
CA PRO A 43 -1.86 3.28 5.55
C PRO A 43 -1.22 1.98 6.03
N GLN A 44 -0.42 2.04 7.08
CA GLN A 44 0.37 0.92 7.60
C GLN A 44 -0.46 -0.32 7.92
N SER A 45 -1.64 -0.16 8.52
CA SER A 45 -2.51 -1.30 8.84
C SER A 45 -2.96 -2.06 7.60
N LEU A 46 -3.29 -1.33 6.53
CA LEU A 46 -3.67 -1.94 5.26
C LEU A 46 -2.48 -2.62 4.57
N VAL A 47 -1.30 -2.00 4.64
CA VAL A 47 -0.06 -2.57 4.09
C VAL A 47 0.28 -3.89 4.78
N GLN A 48 0.20 -3.94 6.10
CA GLN A 48 0.44 -5.16 6.87
C GLN A 48 -0.59 -6.25 6.55
N ALA A 49 -1.87 -5.89 6.47
CA ALA A 49 -2.93 -6.83 6.10
C ALA A 49 -2.74 -7.36 4.68
N LEU A 50 -2.30 -6.52 3.75
CA LEU A 50 -2.02 -6.93 2.38
C LEU A 50 -0.86 -7.95 2.34
N ALA A 51 0.22 -7.67 3.03
CA ALA A 51 1.38 -8.56 3.09
C ALA A 51 1.05 -9.89 3.77
N ALA A 52 0.16 -9.89 4.75
CA ALA A 52 -0.27 -11.08 5.46
C ALA A 52 -1.31 -11.91 4.69
N ARG A 53 -1.84 -11.38 3.59
CA ARG A 53 -2.87 -12.07 2.83
C ARG A 53 -2.31 -13.31 2.15
N GLU A 54 -2.96 -14.43 2.37
CA GLU A 54 -2.67 -15.68 1.66
C GLU A 54 -3.41 -15.72 0.33
N ASN A 55 -2.96 -16.55 -0.59
CA ASN A 55 -3.61 -16.80 -1.89
C ASN A 55 -3.74 -15.55 -2.78
N LEU A 56 -2.81 -14.61 -2.64
CA LEU A 56 -2.70 -13.47 -3.54
C LEU A 56 -1.33 -13.50 -4.22
N ASP A 57 -1.33 -13.61 -5.53
CA ASP A 57 -0.12 -13.65 -6.33
C ASP A 57 -0.18 -12.58 -7.43
N ASP A 58 0.97 -12.28 -8.00
CA ASP A 58 1.11 -11.39 -9.16
C ASP A 58 0.49 -10.01 -8.93
N ALA A 59 0.59 -9.48 -7.72
CA ALA A 59 0.17 -8.13 -7.41
C ALA A 59 1.36 -7.17 -7.55
N GLU A 60 1.14 -6.08 -8.28
CA GLU A 60 2.12 -5.00 -8.39
C GLU A 60 1.81 -3.91 -7.36
N ILE A 61 2.80 -3.58 -6.55
CA ILE A 61 2.70 -2.52 -5.56
C ILE A 61 3.42 -1.28 -6.08
N VAL A 62 2.71 -0.18 -6.20
CA VAL A 62 3.23 1.07 -6.76
C VAL A 62 3.14 2.16 -5.69
N HIS A 63 4.23 2.88 -5.46
CA HIS A 63 4.19 4.09 -4.65
C HIS A 63 5.32 5.06 -5.01
N ILE A 64 5.17 6.31 -4.58
CA ILE A 64 6.18 7.34 -4.80
C ILE A 64 7.33 7.14 -3.83
N MET A 65 7.06 7.15 -2.53
CA MET A 65 8.07 6.94 -1.50
C MET A 65 7.42 6.40 -0.23
N THR A 66 7.99 5.35 0.34
CA THR A 66 7.58 4.86 1.65
C THR A 66 8.57 5.32 2.72
N LEU A 67 8.03 5.79 3.85
CA LEU A 67 8.79 6.08 5.07
C LEU A 67 8.59 4.98 6.11
N GLY A 68 7.65 4.09 5.87
CA GLY A 68 7.31 3.00 6.76
C GLY A 68 8.03 1.69 6.42
N VAL A 69 7.53 0.63 7.02
CA VAL A 69 7.95 -0.73 6.71
C VAL A 69 7.35 -1.14 5.37
N ALA A 70 8.15 -1.73 4.51
CA ALA A 70 7.72 -2.24 3.21
C ALA A 70 7.83 -3.76 3.17
N PRO A 71 6.96 -4.49 3.90
CA PRO A 71 7.09 -5.94 4.04
C PRO A 71 6.96 -6.69 2.71
N TYR A 72 6.23 -6.15 1.77
CA TYR A 72 6.05 -6.74 0.43
C TYR A 72 7.35 -6.78 -0.39
N THR A 73 8.41 -6.09 0.04
CA THR A 73 9.73 -6.14 -0.61
C THR A 73 10.63 -7.25 -0.06
N GLU A 74 10.21 -7.96 0.97
CA GLU A 74 10.98 -9.06 1.53
C GLU A 74 11.12 -10.21 0.53
N PRO A 75 12.28 -10.92 0.50
CA PRO A 75 12.51 -12.00 -0.46
C PRO A 75 11.44 -13.10 -0.46
N ARG A 76 10.81 -13.37 0.69
CA ARG A 76 9.77 -14.40 0.83
C ARG A 76 8.51 -14.11 0.01
N PHE A 77 8.32 -12.87 -0.41
CA PHE A 77 7.17 -12.45 -1.22
C PHE A 77 7.48 -12.37 -2.71
N ASP A 78 8.68 -12.74 -3.12
CA ASP A 78 9.02 -12.76 -4.53
C ASP A 78 8.05 -13.66 -5.32
N GLY A 79 7.56 -13.16 -6.46
CA GLY A 79 6.51 -13.81 -7.23
C GLY A 79 5.08 -13.51 -6.78
N ARG A 80 4.89 -13.09 -5.52
CA ARG A 80 3.56 -12.69 -5.01
C ARG A 80 3.32 -11.19 -5.16
N PHE A 81 4.32 -10.40 -4.78
CA PHE A 81 4.29 -8.94 -4.89
C PHE A 81 5.48 -8.47 -5.71
N ARG A 82 5.21 -7.65 -6.71
CA ARG A 82 6.25 -6.93 -7.45
C ARG A 82 6.14 -5.46 -7.09
N HIS A 83 7.19 -4.91 -6.49
CA HIS A 83 7.22 -3.51 -6.13
C HIS A 83 7.77 -2.67 -7.29
N ASN A 84 7.06 -1.60 -7.66
CA ASN A 84 7.52 -0.60 -8.62
C ASN A 84 7.61 0.75 -7.90
N ALA A 85 8.83 1.19 -7.63
CA ALA A 85 9.10 2.43 -6.93
C ALA A 85 9.29 3.57 -7.92
N PHE A 86 8.65 4.72 -7.66
CA PHE A 86 8.92 5.95 -8.40
C PHE A 86 10.10 6.73 -7.79
N PHE A 87 10.32 6.58 -6.50
CA PHE A 87 11.55 6.97 -5.81
C PHE A 87 12.04 5.81 -4.95
N ILE A 88 13.35 5.62 -4.91
CA ILE A 88 13.95 4.53 -4.14
C ILE A 88 14.34 5.06 -2.77
N GLY A 89 13.61 4.65 -1.73
CA GLY A 89 13.96 4.91 -0.33
C GLY A 89 14.94 3.88 0.21
N ALA A 90 15.46 4.14 1.41
CA ALA A 90 16.41 3.23 2.05
C ALA A 90 15.84 1.82 2.27
N ASN A 91 14.54 1.74 2.58
CA ASN A 91 13.84 0.48 2.87
C ASN A 91 13.52 -0.37 1.63
N THR A 92 13.65 0.16 0.43
CA THR A 92 13.40 -0.57 -0.82
C THR A 92 14.65 -0.75 -1.68
N ARG A 93 15.75 -0.11 -1.30
CA ARG A 93 16.99 -0.09 -2.10
C ARG A 93 17.54 -1.47 -2.36
N ALA A 94 17.56 -2.33 -1.34
CA ALA A 94 18.08 -3.69 -1.48
C ALA A 94 17.27 -4.51 -2.48
N ALA A 95 15.94 -4.41 -2.43
CA ALA A 95 15.05 -5.12 -3.34
C ALA A 95 15.28 -4.69 -4.80
N VAL A 96 15.49 -3.40 -5.05
CA VAL A 96 15.81 -2.88 -6.38
C VAL A 96 17.17 -3.38 -6.85
N ALA A 97 18.20 -3.29 -5.98
CA ALA A 97 19.56 -3.74 -6.31
C ALA A 97 19.61 -5.24 -6.63
N GLU A 98 18.81 -6.05 -5.95
CA GLU A 98 18.73 -7.50 -6.15
C GLU A 98 17.77 -7.91 -7.29
N GLY A 99 17.16 -6.96 -7.97
CA GLY A 99 16.24 -7.24 -9.08
C GLY A 99 14.84 -7.73 -8.67
N ARG A 100 14.50 -7.66 -7.37
CA ARG A 100 13.18 -8.06 -6.85
C ARG A 100 12.14 -6.93 -6.92
N ALA A 101 12.56 -5.73 -7.18
CA ALA A 101 11.71 -4.57 -7.35
C ALA A 101 12.15 -3.76 -8.56
N ASP A 102 11.22 -3.01 -9.13
CA ASP A 102 11.45 -2.16 -10.27
C ASP A 102 11.56 -0.70 -9.84
N TYR A 103 12.20 0.09 -10.68
CA TYR A 103 12.25 1.53 -10.55
C TYR A 103 11.76 2.16 -11.86
N THR A 104 10.78 3.02 -11.74
CA THR A 104 10.26 3.81 -12.87
C THR A 104 10.48 5.28 -12.58
N SER A 105 11.36 5.92 -13.31
CA SER A 105 11.62 7.35 -13.13
C SER A 105 10.48 8.19 -13.72
N ILE A 106 9.98 9.10 -12.91
CA ILE A 106 8.89 10.02 -13.27
C ILE A 106 9.16 11.41 -12.70
N PHE A 107 8.49 12.40 -13.26
CA PHE A 107 8.39 13.71 -12.62
C PHE A 107 7.22 13.75 -11.66
N LEU A 108 7.31 14.59 -10.62
CA LEU A 108 6.20 14.79 -9.67
C LEU A 108 5.09 15.69 -10.26
N SER A 109 5.40 16.42 -11.29
CA SER A 109 4.44 17.33 -11.94
C SER A 109 3.50 16.59 -12.90
#